data_8545184eff01868dc252853b55782a7c
#
_entry.id   8545184eff01868dc252853b55782a7c
#
_cell.length_a   1.000
_cell.length_b   1.000
_cell.length_c   1.000
_cell.angle_alpha   90.00
_cell.angle_beta   90.00
_cell.angle_gamma   90.00
#
_symmetry.space_group_name_H-M   'P 1'
#
loop_
_entity.id
_entity.type
_entity.pdbx_description
1 polymer ?
#
loop_
_entity_poly.entity_id
_entity_poly.type
_entity_poly.pdbx_seq_one_letter_code
_entity_poly.pdbx_strand_id
1 'polypeptide(L)'
;MRLILTAVLIISIIGCFSSCTSEKKKTLLRQKSEPLFTLLTKEETGISFTNKVVETDSNNYFTNQYIYNGGGVAVGDLNNDGLEDLYFTGNQTDDRIYLNLGDLKFQEATLSSGILTGDKSWSSGVSFVDLNADGWLDIYVCKAGHNKSSEDRRNQLYMNKGDGTFFLDKKSALSDPGLSTQASFFDFDLDGDLDVYVMNYPETFNADHVSKKHDEKANWASSDNLYRNDGKGSFKKITEKSGIGNYAFGLGLITADFNGDFYPDIYVANDYMENDYLYINKRDGTFSDEIKNRTGHNSQSSMGIDRADINNDGFEDFFIAEMLPSDYKRSKENMASMDIEYFWYFISQGHHYQ
;
A
#
# COMPACT_ATOMS: atom_id res chain seq x y z
N MET A 1 -60.02 -4.77 56.10
CA MET A 1 -58.98 -3.94 55.45
C MET A 1 -57.53 -4.45 55.66
N ARG A 2 -57.15 -5.12 56.76
CA ARG A 2 -55.78 -5.68 56.96
C ARG A 2 -55.47 -6.93 56.18
N LEU A 3 -56.49 -7.80 55.90
CA LEU A 3 -56.23 -9.05 55.11
C LEU A 3 -56.02 -8.82 53.59
N ILE A 4 -56.58 -7.75 53.04
CA ILE A 4 -56.41 -7.44 51.63
C ILE A 4 -55.04 -6.83 51.35
N LEU A 5 -54.48 -6.03 52.27
CA LEU A 5 -53.12 -5.48 52.14
C LEU A 5 -52.02 -6.54 52.19
N THR A 6 -52.21 -7.60 52.99
CA THR A 6 -51.20 -8.69 53.12
C THR A 6 -51.21 -9.57 51.86
N ALA A 7 -52.36 -9.80 51.21
CA ALA A 7 -52.41 -10.55 49.98
C ALA A 7 -51.77 -9.80 48.78
N VAL A 8 -51.92 -8.48 48.72
CA VAL A 8 -51.29 -7.67 47.68
C VAL A 8 -49.78 -7.61 47.82
N LEU A 9 -49.27 -7.58 49.09
CA LEU A 9 -47.82 -7.56 49.34
C LEU A 9 -47.15 -8.92 48.98
N ILE A 10 -47.82 -10.05 49.25
CA ILE A 10 -47.31 -11.38 48.93
C ILE A 10 -47.32 -11.60 47.39
N ILE A 11 -48.30 -11.12 46.66
CA ILE A 11 -48.34 -11.21 45.21
C ILE A 11 -47.24 -10.33 44.55
N SER A 12 -46.90 -9.17 45.16
CA SER A 12 -45.78 -8.32 44.68
C SER A 12 -44.41 -8.97 44.92
N ILE A 13 -44.22 -9.74 45.96
CA ILE A 13 -42.94 -10.40 46.27
C ILE A 13 -42.76 -11.66 45.40
N ILE A 14 -43.83 -12.36 45.03
CA ILE A 14 -43.74 -13.53 44.13
C ILE A 14 -43.47 -13.08 42.70
N GLY A 15 -43.94 -11.89 42.30
CA GLY A 15 -43.63 -11.32 40.97
C GLY A 15 -42.17 -10.96 40.73
N CYS A 16 -41.40 -10.69 41.80
CA CYS A 16 -39.96 -10.32 41.66
C CYS A 16 -39.00 -11.53 41.53
N PHE A 17 -39.44 -12.73 41.83
CA PHE A 17 -38.56 -13.93 41.71
C PHE A 17 -38.74 -14.75 40.40
N SER A 18 -39.61 -14.32 39.49
CA SER A 18 -39.78 -14.99 38.21
C SER A 18 -38.98 -14.41 37.03
N SER A 19 -38.03 -13.53 37.33
CA SER A 19 -37.20 -12.84 36.28
C SER A 19 -35.79 -13.35 36.16
N CYS A 20 -35.50 -14.57 36.62
CA CYS A 20 -34.27 -15.27 36.27
C CYS A 20 -34.57 -16.51 35.43
N THR A 21 -35.18 -16.31 34.28
CA THR A 21 -35.07 -17.29 33.21
C THR A 21 -33.73 -17.11 32.54
N SER A 22 -32.89 -18.12 32.67
CA SER A 22 -31.64 -18.21 31.89
C SER A 22 -31.96 -17.88 30.45
N GLU A 23 -31.39 -16.76 29.95
CA GLU A 23 -31.30 -16.57 28.54
C GLU A 23 -30.59 -17.78 27.95
N LYS A 24 -31.36 -18.69 27.38
CA LYS A 24 -30.82 -19.64 26.42
C LYS A 24 -30.17 -18.77 25.36
N LYS A 25 -28.82 -18.70 25.36
CA LYS A 25 -28.08 -18.27 24.21
C LYS A 25 -28.74 -18.94 23.01
N LYS A 26 -29.56 -18.20 22.27
CA LYS A 26 -29.94 -18.61 20.92
C LYS A 26 -28.62 -18.67 20.19
N THR A 27 -28.10 -19.88 20.05
CA THR A 27 -27.09 -20.18 19.05
C THR A 27 -27.78 -19.77 17.73
N LEU A 28 -27.51 -18.57 17.28
CA LEU A 28 -27.81 -18.17 15.92
C LEU A 28 -27.10 -19.21 15.08
N LEU A 29 -27.82 -20.20 14.60
CA LEU A 29 -27.37 -21.04 13.52
C LEU A 29 -26.97 -20.06 12.43
N ARG A 30 -25.66 -19.90 12.25
CA ARG A 30 -25.07 -19.10 11.17
C ARG A 30 -25.66 -19.70 9.91
N GLN A 31 -26.70 -19.07 9.37
CA GLN A 31 -27.19 -19.41 8.04
C GLN A 31 -25.94 -19.41 7.17
N LYS A 32 -25.68 -20.53 6.51
CA LYS A 32 -24.55 -20.65 5.58
C LYS A 32 -24.85 -19.63 4.49
N SER A 33 -24.30 -18.42 4.66
CA SER A 33 -24.40 -17.40 3.63
C SER A 33 -23.72 -17.93 2.39
N GLU A 34 -24.34 -17.77 1.25
CA GLU A 34 -23.67 -17.98 -0.03
C GLU A 34 -22.35 -17.19 -0.02
N PRO A 35 -21.26 -17.75 -0.53
CA PRO A 35 -19.98 -17.06 -0.55
C PRO A 35 -20.12 -15.75 -1.35
N LEU A 36 -19.61 -14.65 -0.80
CA LEU A 36 -19.60 -13.36 -1.48
C LEU A 36 -18.70 -13.35 -2.72
N PHE A 37 -17.70 -14.22 -2.75
CA PHE A 37 -16.73 -14.34 -3.83
C PHE A 37 -16.68 -15.78 -4.34
N THR A 38 -16.52 -15.94 -5.64
CA THR A 38 -16.31 -17.22 -6.31
C THR A 38 -14.92 -17.23 -6.92
N LEU A 39 -14.13 -18.27 -6.61
CA LEU A 39 -12.82 -18.47 -7.26
C LEU A 39 -13.07 -18.99 -8.68
N LEU A 40 -12.63 -18.20 -9.66
CA LEU A 40 -12.66 -18.56 -11.06
C LEU A 40 -11.39 -19.30 -11.45
N THR A 41 -11.52 -20.30 -12.33
CA THR A 41 -10.39 -21.06 -12.85
C THR A 41 -9.77 -20.37 -14.08
N LYS A 42 -8.57 -20.80 -14.46
CA LYS A 42 -7.95 -20.31 -15.70
C LYS A 42 -8.73 -20.73 -16.96
N GLU A 43 -9.42 -21.84 -16.92
CA GLU A 43 -10.28 -22.33 -18.00
C GLU A 43 -11.51 -21.45 -18.18
N GLU A 44 -12.01 -20.86 -17.09
CA GLU A 44 -13.12 -19.91 -17.10
C GLU A 44 -12.68 -18.52 -17.53
N THR A 45 -11.51 -18.07 -17.11
CA THR A 45 -11.06 -16.69 -17.31
C THR A 45 -10.05 -16.53 -18.46
N GLY A 46 -9.25 -17.55 -18.76
CA GLY A 46 -8.09 -17.44 -19.66
C GLY A 46 -6.81 -16.93 -18.95
N ILE A 47 -6.89 -16.54 -17.67
CA ILE A 47 -5.73 -16.04 -16.93
C ILE A 47 -4.89 -17.20 -16.41
N SER A 48 -3.63 -17.27 -16.87
CA SER A 48 -2.68 -18.32 -16.50
C SER A 48 -1.45 -17.82 -15.75
N PHE A 49 -1.41 -16.52 -15.42
CA PHE A 49 -0.29 -15.92 -14.69
C PHE A 49 -0.07 -16.58 -13.33
N THR A 50 1.20 -16.83 -13.00
CA THR A 50 1.62 -17.31 -11.69
C THR A 50 2.91 -16.61 -11.31
N ASN A 51 2.89 -15.83 -10.25
CA ASN A 51 4.08 -15.21 -9.68
C ASN A 51 4.83 -16.24 -8.83
N LYS A 52 5.72 -17.00 -9.45
CA LYS A 52 6.48 -18.05 -8.78
C LYS A 52 7.83 -17.50 -8.31
N VAL A 53 8.07 -17.53 -6.99
CA VAL A 53 9.34 -17.19 -6.37
C VAL A 53 10.10 -18.47 -6.01
N VAL A 54 11.38 -18.52 -6.33
CA VAL A 54 12.30 -19.63 -6.00
C VAL A 54 13.50 -19.07 -5.26
N GLU A 55 13.73 -19.52 -4.04
CA GLU A 55 14.91 -19.14 -3.27
C GLU A 55 16.17 -19.77 -3.83
N THR A 56 17.26 -19.03 -3.69
CA THR A 56 18.62 -19.44 -4.04
C THR A 56 19.56 -19.00 -2.92
N ASP A 57 20.82 -19.47 -2.92
CA ASP A 57 21.84 -19.04 -1.95
C ASP A 57 22.06 -17.52 -1.93
N SER A 58 21.84 -16.85 -3.06
CA SER A 58 22.05 -15.40 -3.20
C SER A 58 20.76 -14.56 -3.14
N ASN A 59 19.59 -15.19 -3.19
CA ASN A 59 18.30 -14.52 -3.10
C ASN A 59 17.32 -15.39 -2.30
N ASN A 60 17.24 -15.13 -1.02
CA ASN A 60 16.41 -15.86 -0.06
C ASN A 60 15.96 -14.89 1.03
N TYR A 61 15.17 -15.36 1.99
CA TYR A 61 14.64 -14.56 3.07
C TYR A 61 15.73 -13.81 3.89
N PHE A 62 16.92 -14.37 4.06
CA PHE A 62 17.99 -13.71 4.82
C PHE A 62 18.68 -12.58 4.04
N THR A 63 18.68 -12.65 2.71
CA THR A 63 19.27 -11.62 1.84
C THR A 63 18.24 -10.61 1.33
N ASN A 64 16.98 -10.98 1.34
CA ASN A 64 15.83 -10.16 0.95
C ASN A 64 14.61 -10.54 1.79
N GLN A 65 14.36 -9.82 2.87
CA GLN A 65 13.27 -10.13 3.80
C GLN A 65 11.88 -9.97 3.18
N TYR A 66 11.78 -9.17 2.10
CA TYR A 66 10.54 -8.94 1.36
C TYR A 66 10.38 -9.85 0.14
N ILE A 67 11.14 -10.95 0.07
CA ILE A 67 11.10 -11.89 -1.07
C ILE A 67 9.70 -12.46 -1.35
N TYR A 68 8.85 -12.50 -0.32
CA TYR A 68 7.50 -13.05 -0.40
C TYR A 68 6.38 -12.00 -0.42
N ASN A 69 6.70 -10.71 -0.57
CA ASN A 69 5.66 -9.65 -0.64
C ASN A 69 4.75 -9.75 -1.87
N GLY A 70 5.15 -10.55 -2.85
CA GLY A 70 4.36 -10.74 -4.06
C GLY A 70 4.60 -9.68 -5.12
N GLY A 71 3.74 -9.65 -6.13
CA GLY A 71 3.70 -8.64 -7.18
C GLY A 71 2.45 -7.77 -7.05
N GLY A 72 2.39 -6.73 -7.86
CA GLY A 72 1.26 -5.84 -7.99
C GLY A 72 0.25 -6.29 -9.05
N VAL A 73 -0.93 -5.70 -9.00
CA VAL A 73 -1.95 -5.79 -10.03
C VAL A 73 -2.53 -4.40 -10.28
N ALA A 74 -2.74 -4.06 -11.55
CA ALA A 74 -3.50 -2.89 -11.95
C ALA A 74 -4.68 -3.29 -12.82
N VAL A 75 -5.75 -2.51 -12.73
CA VAL A 75 -7.01 -2.69 -13.45
C VAL A 75 -7.37 -1.38 -14.14
N GLY A 76 -7.74 -1.40 -15.39
CA GLY A 76 -8.17 -0.24 -16.17
C GLY A 76 -8.31 -0.56 -17.63
N ASP A 77 -9.06 0.26 -18.36
CA ASP A 77 -9.30 0.13 -19.79
C ASP A 77 -8.11 0.67 -20.59
N LEU A 78 -7.22 -0.23 -21.01
CA LEU A 78 -5.97 0.14 -21.69
C LEU A 78 -6.14 0.39 -23.20
N ASN A 79 -7.22 -0.11 -23.77
CA ASN A 79 -7.48 -0.05 -25.21
C ASN A 79 -8.73 0.80 -25.56
N ASN A 80 -9.35 1.44 -24.57
CA ASN A 80 -10.56 2.27 -24.68
C ASN A 80 -11.76 1.54 -25.31
N ASP A 81 -11.90 0.23 -25.01
CA ASP A 81 -13.04 -0.57 -25.48
C ASP A 81 -14.21 -0.62 -24.46
N GLY A 82 -14.06 -0.01 -23.31
CA GLY A 82 -15.03 0.04 -22.22
C GLY A 82 -14.99 -1.15 -21.27
N LEU A 83 -13.97 -2.02 -21.37
CA LEU A 83 -13.75 -3.17 -20.50
C LEU A 83 -12.46 -3.01 -19.71
N GLU A 84 -12.48 -3.36 -18.43
CA GLU A 84 -11.31 -3.29 -17.56
C GLU A 84 -10.31 -4.40 -17.87
N ASP A 85 -9.11 -4.04 -18.29
CA ASP A 85 -7.97 -4.91 -18.52
C ASP A 85 -7.13 -5.13 -17.25
N LEU A 86 -6.23 -6.10 -17.27
CA LEU A 86 -5.41 -6.46 -16.12
C LEU A 86 -3.92 -6.44 -16.47
N TYR A 87 -3.12 -5.92 -15.54
CA TYR A 87 -1.67 -6.05 -15.55
C TYR A 87 -1.20 -6.73 -14.28
N PHE A 88 -0.40 -7.78 -14.40
CA PHE A 88 0.24 -8.47 -13.28
C PHE A 88 1.75 -8.29 -13.35
N THR A 89 2.35 -7.86 -12.25
CA THR A 89 3.81 -7.78 -12.13
C THR A 89 4.40 -9.09 -11.62
N GLY A 90 5.55 -9.46 -12.15
CA GLY A 90 6.28 -10.67 -11.79
C GLY A 90 7.58 -10.39 -11.05
N ASN A 91 7.85 -11.13 -9.96
CA ASN A 91 9.10 -10.97 -9.22
C ASN A 91 10.27 -11.71 -9.92
N GLN A 92 10.12 -12.99 -10.20
CA GLN A 92 11.09 -13.82 -10.94
C GLN A 92 10.53 -14.33 -12.27
N THR A 93 9.40 -13.82 -12.69
CA THR A 93 8.74 -14.10 -13.97
C THR A 93 8.44 -12.79 -14.67
N ASP A 94 8.17 -12.86 -15.97
CA ASP A 94 7.81 -11.68 -16.74
C ASP A 94 6.44 -11.14 -16.32
N ASP A 95 6.28 -9.83 -16.41
CA ASP A 95 4.99 -9.16 -16.26
C ASP A 95 4.00 -9.63 -17.34
N ARG A 96 2.69 -9.51 -17.10
CA ARG A 96 1.65 -9.91 -18.07
C ARG A 96 0.54 -8.89 -18.14
N ILE A 97 0.11 -8.61 -19.39
CA ILE A 97 -1.14 -7.92 -19.69
C ILE A 97 -2.17 -8.95 -20.16
N TYR A 98 -3.39 -8.78 -19.69
CA TYR A 98 -4.56 -9.51 -20.11
C TYR A 98 -5.66 -8.53 -20.54
N LEU A 99 -6.02 -8.55 -21.82
CA LEU A 99 -7.14 -7.78 -22.35
C LEU A 99 -8.46 -8.50 -22.05
N ASN A 100 -9.44 -7.74 -21.59
CA ASN A 100 -10.77 -8.22 -21.27
C ASN A 100 -11.59 -8.39 -22.56
N LEU A 101 -12.20 -9.55 -22.74
CA LEU A 101 -13.07 -9.86 -23.87
C LEU A 101 -14.56 -9.84 -23.51
N GLY A 102 -14.91 -9.37 -22.30
CA GLY A 102 -16.23 -9.47 -21.71
C GLY A 102 -16.48 -10.80 -21.01
N ASP A 103 -17.52 -10.87 -20.21
CA ASP A 103 -17.97 -12.05 -19.44
C ASP A 103 -16.84 -12.70 -18.61
N LEU A 104 -15.94 -11.90 -18.05
CA LEU A 104 -14.75 -12.34 -17.29
C LEU A 104 -13.81 -13.24 -18.07
N LYS A 105 -13.76 -13.09 -19.40
CA LYS A 105 -12.80 -13.75 -20.29
C LYS A 105 -11.67 -12.80 -20.62
N PHE A 106 -10.45 -13.28 -20.55
CA PHE A 106 -9.27 -12.49 -20.79
C PHE A 106 -8.34 -13.17 -21.78
N GLN A 107 -7.65 -12.36 -22.58
CA GLN A 107 -6.63 -12.79 -23.51
C GLN A 107 -5.28 -12.21 -23.13
N GLU A 108 -4.26 -13.06 -23.01
CA GLU A 108 -2.89 -12.60 -22.80
C GLU A 108 -2.38 -11.83 -24.02
N ALA A 109 -1.90 -10.61 -23.80
CA ALA A 109 -1.52 -9.68 -24.84
C ALA A 109 -0.14 -9.03 -24.65
N THR A 110 0.69 -9.53 -23.74
CA THR A 110 1.95 -8.89 -23.31
C THR A 110 2.85 -8.52 -24.49
N LEU A 111 3.13 -9.47 -25.38
CA LEU A 111 4.01 -9.23 -26.52
C LEU A 111 3.36 -8.35 -27.58
N SER A 112 2.07 -8.54 -27.86
CA SER A 112 1.34 -7.73 -28.86
C SER A 112 1.16 -6.29 -28.40
N SER A 113 1.07 -6.04 -27.10
CA SER A 113 1.00 -4.69 -26.52
C SER A 113 2.35 -3.99 -26.43
N GLY A 114 3.47 -4.67 -26.71
CA GLY A 114 4.80 -4.04 -26.70
C GLY A 114 5.47 -3.99 -25.33
N ILE A 115 4.97 -4.74 -24.36
CA ILE A 115 5.60 -4.85 -23.03
C ILE A 115 6.84 -5.74 -23.13
N LEU A 116 7.91 -5.30 -22.48
CA LEU A 116 9.16 -6.04 -22.48
C LEU A 116 9.05 -7.32 -21.65
N THR A 117 9.64 -8.38 -22.17
CA THR A 117 9.74 -9.67 -21.50
C THR A 117 11.21 -10.10 -21.39
N GLY A 118 11.51 -11.02 -20.48
CA GLY A 118 12.84 -11.62 -20.33
C GLY A 118 13.80 -10.87 -19.43
N ASP A 119 13.45 -9.69 -18.93
CA ASP A 119 14.32 -8.92 -18.02
C ASP A 119 14.35 -9.48 -16.60
N LYS A 120 13.24 -10.08 -16.14
CA LYS A 120 13.07 -10.69 -14.79
C LYS A 120 13.61 -9.79 -13.69
N SER A 121 13.34 -8.49 -13.78
CA SER A 121 13.96 -7.45 -12.96
C SER A 121 13.23 -7.18 -11.64
N TRP A 122 12.40 -8.11 -11.16
CA TRP A 122 11.63 -8.00 -9.93
C TRP A 122 10.67 -6.81 -9.93
N SER A 123 9.62 -6.91 -10.70
CA SER A 123 8.53 -5.93 -10.68
C SER A 123 7.73 -6.05 -9.39
N SER A 124 7.33 -4.92 -8.82
CA SER A 124 6.56 -4.79 -7.58
C SER A 124 5.22 -4.12 -7.85
N GLY A 125 5.05 -2.85 -7.45
CA GLY A 125 3.83 -2.10 -7.74
C GLY A 125 3.66 -1.75 -9.21
N VAL A 126 2.43 -1.55 -9.63
CA VAL A 126 2.06 -1.06 -10.96
C VAL A 126 0.88 -0.11 -10.86
N SER A 127 0.90 0.97 -11.65
CA SER A 127 -0.17 1.96 -11.72
C SER A 127 -0.55 2.21 -13.17
N PHE A 128 -1.85 2.35 -13.43
CA PHE A 128 -2.39 2.87 -14.68
C PHE A 128 -2.76 4.34 -14.48
N VAL A 129 -2.33 5.18 -15.38
CA VAL A 129 -2.48 6.64 -15.25
C VAL A 129 -2.37 7.29 -16.62
N ASP A 130 -3.22 8.25 -16.92
CA ASP A 130 -3.08 9.12 -18.10
C ASP A 130 -2.16 10.28 -17.74
N LEU A 131 -0.84 10.14 -18.04
CA LEU A 131 0.17 11.10 -17.64
C LEU A 131 0.27 12.34 -18.51
N ASN A 132 -0.21 12.25 -19.74
CA ASN A 132 -0.13 13.33 -20.73
C ASN A 132 -1.49 13.92 -21.07
N ALA A 133 -2.55 13.48 -20.36
CA ALA A 133 -3.94 13.88 -20.53
C ALA A 133 -4.44 13.70 -21.98
N ASP A 134 -4.03 12.62 -22.67
CA ASP A 134 -4.46 12.28 -24.02
C ASP A 134 -5.68 11.35 -24.05
N GLY A 135 -6.17 10.91 -22.88
CA GLY A 135 -7.31 10.03 -22.71
C GLY A 135 -6.98 8.55 -22.81
N TRP A 136 -5.68 8.18 -22.84
CA TRP A 136 -5.22 6.80 -22.84
C TRP A 136 -4.38 6.51 -21.60
N LEU A 137 -4.64 5.39 -20.95
CA LEU A 137 -3.88 5.00 -19.78
C LEU A 137 -2.48 4.53 -20.14
N ASP A 138 -1.48 5.16 -19.52
CA ASP A 138 -0.08 4.73 -19.49
C ASP A 138 0.15 3.74 -18.35
N ILE A 139 1.28 3.03 -18.37
CA ILE A 139 1.62 2.02 -17.35
C ILE A 139 2.92 2.40 -16.67
N TYR A 140 2.89 2.56 -15.35
CA TYR A 140 4.10 2.75 -14.56
C TYR A 140 4.37 1.52 -13.70
N VAL A 141 5.55 0.90 -13.86
CA VAL A 141 5.96 -0.31 -13.15
C VAL A 141 7.14 -0.01 -12.25
N CYS A 142 6.95 -0.22 -10.94
CA CYS A 142 8.00 -0.14 -9.94
C CYS A 142 8.89 -1.39 -9.97
N LYS A 143 10.19 -1.20 -9.79
CA LYS A 143 11.19 -2.27 -9.77
C LYS A 143 11.94 -2.31 -8.44
N ALA A 144 11.97 -3.47 -7.77
CA ALA A 144 12.56 -3.66 -6.44
C ALA A 144 13.63 -4.77 -6.40
N GLY A 145 14.35 -5.00 -7.49
CA GLY A 145 15.31 -6.09 -7.63
C GLY A 145 16.61 -5.90 -6.86
N HIS A 146 16.72 -6.41 -5.64
CA HIS A 146 17.93 -6.33 -4.81
C HIS A 146 19.19 -6.91 -5.47
N ASN A 147 19.04 -7.92 -6.32
CA ASN A 147 20.16 -8.63 -6.96
C ASN A 147 20.54 -8.06 -8.33
N LYS A 148 20.06 -6.88 -8.67
CA LYS A 148 20.32 -6.20 -9.94
C LYS A 148 21.12 -4.93 -9.72
N SER A 149 21.88 -4.52 -10.72
CA SER A 149 22.49 -3.20 -10.73
C SER A 149 21.39 -2.12 -10.75
N SER A 150 21.71 -0.92 -10.30
CA SER A 150 20.77 0.22 -10.35
C SER A 150 20.28 0.51 -11.78
N GLU A 151 21.10 0.22 -12.80
CA GLU A 151 20.70 0.40 -14.20
C GLU A 151 19.70 -0.68 -14.66
N ASP A 152 19.85 -1.92 -14.17
CA ASP A 152 18.97 -3.04 -14.55
C ASP A 152 17.63 -3.06 -13.82
N ARG A 153 17.49 -2.29 -12.73
CA ARG A 153 16.27 -2.23 -11.90
C ARG A 153 15.52 -0.91 -12.00
N ARG A 154 15.75 -0.12 -13.06
CA ARG A 154 15.03 1.14 -13.25
C ARG A 154 13.55 0.91 -13.42
N ASN A 155 12.73 1.74 -12.79
CA ASN A 155 11.30 1.77 -13.01
C ASN A 155 10.99 1.97 -14.49
N GLN A 156 9.88 1.39 -14.94
CA GLN A 156 9.48 1.38 -16.34
C GLN A 156 8.21 2.20 -16.53
N LEU A 157 8.31 3.20 -17.39
CA LEU A 157 7.16 3.97 -17.87
C LEU A 157 6.86 3.55 -19.30
N TYR A 158 5.72 2.92 -19.51
CA TYR A 158 5.20 2.56 -20.82
C TYR A 158 4.12 3.54 -21.22
N MET A 159 4.39 4.33 -22.26
CA MET A 159 3.44 5.28 -22.84
C MET A 159 2.54 4.59 -23.84
N ASN A 160 1.24 4.81 -23.74
CA ASN A 160 0.26 4.32 -24.70
C ASN A 160 0.39 5.08 -26.02
N LYS A 161 0.25 4.39 -27.14
CA LYS A 161 0.30 5.02 -28.48
C LYS A 161 -1.07 5.46 -29.01
N GLY A 162 -2.11 5.34 -28.17
CA GLY A 162 -3.48 5.63 -28.58
C GLY A 162 -4.17 4.47 -29.31
N ASP A 163 -3.67 3.25 -29.13
CA ASP A 163 -4.22 2.05 -29.76
C ASP A 163 -4.12 0.78 -28.87
N GLY A 164 -3.86 0.97 -27.56
CA GLY A 164 -3.64 -0.13 -26.61
C GLY A 164 -2.28 -0.83 -26.77
N THR A 165 -1.36 -0.26 -27.57
CA THR A 165 0.04 -0.68 -27.62
C THR A 165 0.95 0.36 -26.98
N PHE A 166 2.08 -0.07 -26.46
CA PHE A 166 2.95 0.75 -25.63
C PHE A 166 4.38 0.85 -26.17
N PHE A 167 5.08 1.89 -25.76
CA PHE A 167 6.52 1.98 -25.87
C PHE A 167 7.15 2.36 -24.53
N LEU A 168 8.30 1.80 -24.22
CA LEU A 168 9.05 2.12 -23.01
C LEU A 168 9.77 3.46 -23.17
N ASP A 169 9.41 4.46 -22.34
CA ASP A 169 10.15 5.73 -22.26
C ASP A 169 11.37 5.59 -21.32
N LYS A 170 12.50 5.23 -21.90
CA LYS A 170 13.78 5.11 -21.16
C LYS A 170 14.40 6.44 -20.76
N LYS A 171 13.85 7.57 -21.22
CA LYS A 171 14.41 8.91 -20.95
C LYS A 171 13.65 9.65 -19.88
N SER A 172 12.51 9.14 -19.46
CA SER A 172 11.72 9.74 -18.39
C SER A 172 12.54 9.85 -17.10
N ALA A 173 12.41 10.97 -16.40
CA ALA A 173 12.96 11.13 -15.05
C ALA A 173 12.35 10.12 -14.06
N LEU A 174 11.16 9.59 -14.36
CA LEU A 174 10.49 8.56 -13.57
C LEU A 174 11.16 7.19 -13.68
N SER A 175 12.12 7.02 -14.58
CA SER A 175 12.97 5.81 -14.64
C SER A 175 13.92 5.78 -13.44
N ASP A 176 13.36 5.77 -12.23
CA ASP A 176 14.07 5.81 -10.95
C ASP A 176 14.84 4.50 -10.75
N PRO A 177 16.13 4.55 -10.33
CA PRO A 177 16.95 3.37 -10.08
C PRO A 177 16.80 2.81 -8.66
N GLY A 178 15.93 3.37 -7.82
CA GLY A 178 15.67 2.93 -6.46
C GLY A 178 15.10 1.50 -6.38
N LEU A 179 14.94 1.00 -5.17
CA LEU A 179 14.21 -0.25 -4.90
C LEU A 179 12.73 0.11 -4.72
N SER A 180 12.08 0.47 -5.83
CA SER A 180 10.73 1.02 -5.81
C SER A 180 9.68 -0.05 -5.59
N THR A 181 8.74 0.22 -4.66
CA THR A 181 7.69 -0.72 -4.27
C THR A 181 6.32 -0.30 -4.75
N GLN A 182 6.00 0.98 -4.67
CA GLN A 182 4.72 1.55 -5.06
C GLN A 182 4.91 2.98 -5.56
N ALA A 183 3.99 3.47 -6.40
CA ALA A 183 3.88 4.86 -6.78
C ALA A 183 2.44 5.35 -6.64
N SER A 184 2.26 6.60 -6.25
CA SER A 184 0.98 7.30 -6.24
C SER A 184 1.05 8.54 -7.13
N PHE A 185 0.07 8.68 -8.01
CA PHE A 185 -0.07 9.81 -8.92
C PHE A 185 -1.18 10.74 -8.42
N PHE A 186 -0.88 12.01 -8.25
CA PHE A 186 -1.79 13.01 -7.69
C PHE A 186 -1.31 14.41 -8.01
N ASP A 187 -2.21 15.35 -8.10
CA ASP A 187 -1.91 16.77 -8.33
C ASP A 187 -1.67 17.46 -6.98
N PHE A 188 -0.39 17.52 -6.52
CA PHE A 188 -0.11 18.02 -5.17
C PHE A 188 -0.11 19.55 -5.08
N ASP A 189 0.10 20.28 -6.17
CA ASP A 189 0.15 21.73 -6.18
C ASP A 189 -1.04 22.38 -6.90
N LEU A 190 -2.02 21.57 -7.32
CA LEU A 190 -3.29 21.94 -7.97
C LEU A 190 -3.07 22.75 -9.27
N ASP A 191 -2.03 22.39 -10.03
CA ASP A 191 -1.76 23.02 -11.32
C ASP A 191 -2.47 22.30 -12.49
N GLY A 192 -3.13 21.18 -12.21
CA GLY A 192 -3.92 20.39 -13.15
C GLY A 192 -3.18 19.21 -13.76
N ASP A 193 -1.90 19.04 -13.43
CA ASP A 193 -1.06 17.95 -13.93
C ASP A 193 -0.77 16.92 -12.83
N LEU A 194 -0.73 15.63 -13.18
CA LEU A 194 -0.44 14.60 -12.19
C LEU A 194 1.06 14.53 -11.90
N ASP A 195 1.39 14.71 -10.64
CA ASP A 195 2.71 14.48 -10.05
C ASP A 195 2.85 13.05 -9.55
N VAL A 196 4.02 12.64 -9.09
CA VAL A 196 4.19 11.28 -8.58
C VAL A 196 5.09 11.19 -7.36
N TYR A 197 4.60 10.47 -6.36
CA TYR A 197 5.41 9.99 -5.24
C TYR A 197 5.79 8.53 -5.49
N VAL A 198 7.09 8.23 -5.45
CA VAL A 198 7.65 6.88 -5.62
C VAL A 198 8.23 6.42 -4.29
N MET A 199 7.67 5.35 -3.76
CA MET A 199 8.10 4.74 -2.51
C MET A 199 9.23 3.74 -2.76
N ASN A 200 10.33 3.87 -2.02
CA ASN A 200 11.54 3.07 -2.19
C ASN A 200 11.95 2.37 -0.90
N TYR A 201 12.54 1.18 -1.01
CA TYR A 201 13.24 0.53 0.09
C TYR A 201 14.69 1.03 0.21
N PRO A 202 15.28 1.01 1.40
CA PRO A 202 16.72 1.12 1.57
C PRO A 202 17.46 -0.01 0.86
N GLU A 203 18.62 0.29 0.27
CA GLU A 203 19.43 -0.71 -0.45
C GLU A 203 20.03 -1.78 0.49
N THR A 204 20.24 -1.43 1.74
CA THR A 204 20.83 -2.32 2.74
C THR A 204 19.94 -2.39 3.96
N PHE A 205 19.60 -3.60 4.35
CA PHE A 205 19.00 -3.85 5.65
C PHE A 205 20.13 -3.88 6.70
N ASN A 206 20.33 -2.78 7.42
CA ASN A 206 21.12 -2.80 8.63
C ASN A 206 20.46 -1.92 9.71
N ALA A 207 20.58 -2.34 10.97
CA ALA A 207 20.06 -1.61 12.12
C ALA A 207 20.63 -0.17 12.23
N ASP A 208 21.81 0.08 11.67
CA ASP A 208 22.45 1.40 11.65
C ASP A 208 21.74 2.38 10.70
N HIS A 209 21.01 1.89 9.69
CA HIS A 209 20.22 2.73 8.80
C HIS A 209 19.07 3.40 9.55
N VAL A 210 18.45 2.67 10.44
CA VAL A 210 17.31 3.12 11.25
C VAL A 210 17.75 4.05 12.38
N SER A 211 18.97 3.91 12.88
CA SER A 211 19.49 4.72 14.01
C SER A 211 19.99 6.11 13.59
N LYS A 212 20.25 6.34 12.32
CA LYS A 212 20.76 7.62 11.80
C LYS A 212 19.61 8.51 11.30
N LYS A 213 18.67 8.78 12.19
CA LYS A 213 17.64 9.77 11.95
C LYS A 213 18.29 11.11 11.63
N HIS A 214 18.15 11.57 10.40
CA HIS A 214 18.56 12.91 9.96
C HIS A 214 20.07 13.23 10.00
N ASP A 215 20.94 12.29 9.69
CA ASP A 215 22.27 12.71 9.27
C ASP A 215 22.09 13.49 7.94
N GLU A 216 22.54 14.76 7.92
CA GLU A 216 22.43 15.66 6.75
C GLU A 216 23.11 15.11 5.47
N LYS A 217 23.78 13.97 5.58
CA LYS A 217 24.38 13.19 4.50
C LYS A 217 23.63 11.90 4.20
N ALA A 218 22.38 11.78 4.64
CA ALA A 218 21.55 10.64 4.30
C ALA A 218 21.59 10.40 2.78
N ASN A 219 21.68 9.13 2.40
CA ASN A 219 21.80 8.76 1.00
C ASN A 219 20.43 8.92 0.30
N TRP A 220 20.17 10.12 -0.23
CA TRP A 220 18.95 10.45 -0.99
C TRP A 220 18.68 9.48 -2.15
N ALA A 221 19.66 8.65 -2.53
CA ALA A 221 19.48 7.60 -3.53
C ALA A 221 18.60 6.45 -3.05
N SER A 222 18.46 6.26 -1.72
CA SER A 222 17.63 5.20 -1.12
C SER A 222 16.35 5.75 -0.49
N SER A 223 16.06 7.04 -0.68
CA SER A 223 14.85 7.68 -0.17
C SER A 223 13.68 7.51 -1.12
N ASP A 224 12.47 7.66 -0.60
CA ASP A 224 11.31 7.93 -1.42
C ASP A 224 11.51 9.19 -2.26
N ASN A 225 10.83 9.26 -3.39
CA ASN A 225 11.00 10.35 -4.32
C ASN A 225 9.68 11.03 -4.69
N LEU A 226 9.67 12.36 -4.64
CA LEU A 226 8.61 13.17 -5.21
C LEU A 226 9.09 13.81 -6.50
N TYR A 227 8.32 13.62 -7.57
CA TYR A 227 8.53 14.23 -8.88
C TYR A 227 7.37 15.13 -9.23
N ARG A 228 7.69 16.36 -9.64
CA ARG A 228 6.73 17.31 -10.17
C ARG A 228 6.68 17.20 -11.70
N ASN A 229 5.46 17.15 -12.24
CA ASN A 229 5.18 17.25 -13.67
C ASN A 229 5.26 18.71 -14.12
N ASP A 230 5.61 18.97 -15.36
CA ASP A 230 5.62 20.31 -15.96
C ASP A 230 4.43 20.55 -16.92
N GLY A 231 3.45 19.65 -16.90
CA GLY A 231 2.28 19.69 -17.78
C GLY A 231 2.54 19.28 -19.23
N LYS A 232 3.74 18.78 -19.51
CA LYS A 232 4.14 18.31 -20.84
C LYS A 232 4.73 16.91 -20.82
N GLY A 233 4.49 16.17 -19.73
CA GLY A 233 5.04 14.85 -19.51
C GLY A 233 6.52 14.83 -19.11
N SER A 234 7.08 15.98 -18.74
CA SER A 234 8.43 16.10 -18.22
C SER A 234 8.40 16.20 -16.71
N PHE A 235 9.11 15.31 -16.04
CA PHE A 235 9.14 15.21 -14.58
C PHE A 235 10.46 15.74 -14.01
N LYS A 236 10.36 16.42 -12.87
CA LYS A 236 11.51 16.91 -12.12
C LYS A 236 11.47 16.41 -10.70
N LYS A 237 12.53 15.72 -10.26
CA LYS A 237 12.71 15.32 -8.87
C LYS A 237 12.81 16.55 -7.97
N ILE A 238 11.95 16.62 -6.96
CA ILE A 238 11.87 17.73 -6.00
C ILE A 238 11.95 17.29 -4.53
N THR A 239 12.21 16.02 -4.27
CA THR A 239 12.20 15.39 -2.95
C THR A 239 12.84 16.23 -1.85
N GLU A 240 14.11 16.61 -2.03
CA GLU A 240 14.85 17.42 -1.04
C GLU A 240 14.21 18.79 -0.82
N LYS A 241 13.78 19.43 -1.90
CA LYS A 241 13.16 20.74 -1.86
C LYS A 241 11.81 20.74 -1.18
N SER A 242 11.04 19.66 -1.36
CA SER A 242 9.71 19.51 -0.78
C SER A 242 9.72 19.18 0.71
N GLY A 243 10.89 18.86 1.29
CA GLY A 243 11.00 18.47 2.70
C GLY A 243 10.54 17.03 2.97
N ILE A 244 10.38 16.23 1.91
CA ILE A 244 10.07 14.80 2.01
C ILE A 244 11.38 14.04 2.15
N GLY A 245 11.47 13.17 3.15
CA GLY A 245 12.64 12.31 3.35
C GLY A 245 12.22 11.08 4.14
N ASN A 246 11.97 9.98 3.44
CA ASN A 246 11.69 8.69 4.04
C ASN A 246 12.80 7.71 3.67
N TYR A 247 13.43 7.11 4.67
CA TYR A 247 14.50 6.12 4.53
C TYR A 247 14.08 4.78 5.12
N ALA A 248 12.79 4.62 5.40
CA ALA A 248 12.21 3.44 6.01
C ALA A 248 11.79 2.40 4.97
N PHE A 249 11.24 1.30 5.46
CA PHE A 249 10.70 0.24 4.64
C PHE A 249 9.22 0.47 4.40
N GLY A 250 8.89 1.38 3.47
CA GLY A 250 7.50 1.67 3.11
C GLY A 250 6.81 0.47 2.47
N LEU A 251 5.67 0.05 3.03
CA LEU A 251 4.84 -1.05 2.55
C LEU A 251 3.44 -0.62 2.11
N GLY A 252 3.06 0.61 2.41
CA GLY A 252 1.79 1.16 1.98
C GLY A 252 1.86 2.67 1.78
N LEU A 253 1.18 3.16 0.76
CA LEU A 253 1.18 4.56 0.35
C LEU A 253 -0.23 4.97 -0.04
N ILE A 254 -0.72 6.05 0.57
CA ILE A 254 -1.96 6.72 0.14
C ILE A 254 -1.75 8.22 0.06
N THR A 255 -2.52 8.84 -0.82
CA THR A 255 -2.57 10.30 -0.98
C THR A 255 -4.02 10.77 -0.90
N ALA A 256 -4.31 11.72 -0.02
CA ALA A 256 -5.63 12.32 0.15
C ALA A 256 -5.53 13.65 0.90
N ASP A 257 -6.57 14.44 0.90
CA ASP A 257 -6.69 15.62 1.76
C ASP A 257 -7.11 15.17 3.19
N PHE A 258 -6.11 14.99 4.08
CA PHE A 258 -6.35 14.53 5.45
C PHE A 258 -6.68 15.67 6.43
N ASN A 259 -6.59 16.92 5.99
CA ASN A 259 -6.80 18.08 6.85
C ASN A 259 -7.98 18.97 6.42
N GLY A 260 -8.65 18.65 5.30
CA GLY A 260 -9.80 19.36 4.77
C GLY A 260 -9.45 20.68 4.08
N ASP A 261 -8.23 20.81 3.54
CA ASP A 261 -7.74 22.06 2.94
C ASP A 261 -7.69 22.04 1.41
N PHE A 262 -8.15 20.95 0.80
CA PHE A 262 -8.20 20.65 -0.63
C PHE A 262 -6.86 20.34 -1.30
N TYR A 263 -5.76 20.40 -0.57
CA TYR A 263 -4.45 19.99 -1.09
C TYR A 263 -4.15 18.55 -0.65
N PRO A 264 -3.79 17.67 -1.57
CA PRO A 264 -3.45 16.31 -1.19
C PRO A 264 -2.23 16.23 -0.28
N ASP A 265 -2.38 15.47 0.79
CA ASP A 265 -1.34 15.04 1.72
C ASP A 265 -0.86 13.64 1.36
N ILE A 266 0.20 13.17 2.02
CA ILE A 266 0.79 11.86 1.77
C ILE A 266 0.90 11.10 3.10
N TYR A 267 0.42 9.85 3.13
CA TYR A 267 0.69 8.93 4.23
C TYR A 267 1.52 7.75 3.74
N VAL A 268 2.64 7.46 4.43
CA VAL A 268 3.51 6.32 4.17
C VAL A 268 3.52 5.41 5.38
N ALA A 269 3.05 4.19 5.20
CA ALA A 269 3.03 3.14 6.20
C ALA A 269 4.36 2.37 6.14
N ASN A 270 5.13 2.39 7.23
CA ASN A 270 6.47 1.83 7.30
C ASN A 270 6.52 0.58 8.18
N ASP A 271 7.34 -0.38 7.79
CA ASP A 271 7.69 -1.54 8.60
C ASP A 271 8.91 -1.27 9.48
N TYR A 272 9.12 -2.12 10.47
CA TYR A 272 10.22 -2.09 11.44
C TYR A 272 10.19 -0.89 12.39
N MET A 273 11.32 -0.24 12.55
CA MET A 273 11.60 0.68 13.64
C MET A 273 11.29 2.14 13.30
N GLU A 274 11.14 2.47 12.01
CA GLU A 274 10.75 3.82 11.63
C GLU A 274 9.26 4.02 11.84
N ASN A 275 8.90 5.23 12.25
CA ASN A 275 7.49 5.62 12.29
C ASN A 275 6.91 5.66 10.87
N ASP A 276 5.60 5.54 10.78
CA ASP A 276 4.89 6.01 9.59
C ASP A 276 5.14 7.51 9.39
N TYR A 277 4.94 8.01 8.20
CA TYR A 277 4.99 9.43 7.89
C TYR A 277 3.63 9.94 7.45
N LEU A 278 3.24 11.09 8.00
CA LEU A 278 2.09 11.87 7.55
C LEU A 278 2.60 13.23 7.08
N TYR A 279 2.86 13.34 5.79
CA TYR A 279 3.32 14.57 5.16
C TYR A 279 2.13 15.46 4.82
N ILE A 280 1.96 16.53 5.58
CA ILE A 280 0.92 17.54 5.34
C ILE A 280 1.44 18.57 4.35
N ASN A 281 0.68 18.81 3.30
CA ASN A 281 0.98 19.78 2.26
C ASN A 281 0.86 21.23 2.80
N LYS A 282 1.88 22.05 2.57
CA LYS A 282 1.90 23.46 3.00
C LYS A 282 1.42 24.42 1.93
N ARG A 283 0.95 23.95 0.80
CA ARG A 283 0.44 24.75 -0.33
C ARG A 283 1.51 25.64 -0.98
N ASP A 284 2.77 25.43 -0.70
CA ASP A 284 3.91 26.17 -1.23
C ASP A 284 4.91 25.25 -1.96
N GLY A 285 4.49 24.01 -2.24
CA GLY A 285 5.32 22.97 -2.82
C GLY A 285 6.19 22.23 -1.81
N THR A 286 5.98 22.47 -0.51
CA THR A 286 6.67 21.77 0.58
C THR A 286 5.70 21.02 1.48
N PHE A 287 6.25 20.07 2.24
CA PHE A 287 5.49 19.23 3.16
C PHE A 287 6.11 19.26 4.57
N SER A 288 5.32 18.94 5.59
CA SER A 288 5.80 18.69 6.95
C SER A 288 5.32 17.34 7.45
N ASP A 289 6.21 16.55 8.04
CA ASP A 289 5.81 15.35 8.76
C ASP A 289 5.09 15.73 10.06
N GLU A 290 3.81 15.38 10.14
CA GLU A 290 2.95 15.69 11.28
C GLU A 290 2.40 14.43 11.99
N ILE A 291 2.95 13.25 11.71
CA ILE A 291 2.46 11.99 12.28
C ILE A 291 2.30 12.07 13.80
N LYS A 292 3.30 12.59 14.51
CA LYS A 292 3.30 12.69 15.97
C LYS A 292 2.22 13.62 16.53
N ASN A 293 1.86 14.66 15.76
CA ASN A 293 0.95 15.70 16.21
C ASN A 293 -0.51 15.35 15.93
N ARG A 294 -0.76 14.51 14.92
CA ARG A 294 -2.12 14.26 14.41
C ARG A 294 -2.68 12.89 14.76
N THR A 295 -1.85 11.87 14.90
CA THR A 295 -2.37 10.50 15.09
C THR A 295 -2.38 10.04 16.56
N GLY A 296 -1.66 10.72 17.47
CA GLY A 296 -1.59 10.36 18.89
C GLY A 296 -0.83 9.05 19.18
N HIS A 297 -0.78 8.14 18.23
CA HIS A 297 0.01 6.91 18.26
C HIS A 297 0.39 6.51 16.84
N ASN A 298 1.28 5.55 16.72
CA ASN A 298 1.82 5.09 15.46
C ASN A 298 1.93 3.57 15.45
N SER A 299 1.68 2.93 14.32
CA SER A 299 1.94 1.52 14.12
C SER A 299 3.45 1.24 14.17
N GLN A 300 3.85 0.08 14.66
CA GLN A 300 5.26 -0.34 14.69
C GLN A 300 5.67 -1.09 13.43
N SER A 301 4.75 -1.87 12.86
CA SER A 301 5.02 -2.71 11.70
C SER A 301 3.83 -2.63 10.76
N SER A 302 3.68 -1.47 10.14
CA SER A 302 2.64 -1.21 9.16
C SER A 302 2.87 -2.03 7.90
N MET A 303 1.90 -2.89 7.54
CA MET A 303 2.01 -3.83 6.42
C MET A 303 1.27 -3.36 5.17
N GLY A 304 0.36 -2.44 5.32
CA GLY A 304 -0.42 -1.87 4.24
C GLY A 304 -1.43 -0.87 4.76
N ILE A 305 -1.91 -0.01 3.88
CA ILE A 305 -2.88 1.04 4.19
C ILE A 305 -3.86 1.19 3.03
N ASP A 306 -5.09 1.50 3.35
CA ASP A 306 -6.12 1.89 2.40
C ASP A 306 -7.02 2.96 3.02
N ARG A 307 -7.76 3.69 2.17
CA ARG A 307 -8.60 4.80 2.58
C ARG A 307 -10.01 4.72 2.00
N ALA A 308 -10.97 5.17 2.77
CA ALA A 308 -12.35 5.39 2.33
C ALA A 308 -13.08 6.25 3.37
N ASP A 309 -14.15 6.93 2.99
CA ASP A 309 -15.11 7.48 3.93
C ASP A 309 -15.99 6.33 4.49
N ILE A 310 -15.51 5.70 5.56
CA ILE A 310 -16.11 4.48 6.13
C ILE A 310 -17.43 4.79 6.84
N ASN A 311 -17.54 5.98 7.42
CA ASN A 311 -18.68 6.39 8.24
C ASN A 311 -19.67 7.33 7.51
N ASN A 312 -19.37 7.72 6.26
CA ASN A 312 -20.12 8.64 5.40
C ASN A 312 -20.28 10.05 6.03
N ASP A 313 -19.20 10.57 6.63
CA ASP A 313 -19.18 11.93 7.17
C ASP A 313 -18.56 12.97 6.22
N GLY A 314 -18.08 12.54 5.06
CA GLY A 314 -17.47 13.37 4.04
C GLY A 314 -15.97 13.59 4.20
N PHE A 315 -15.33 12.94 5.17
CA PHE A 315 -13.89 12.94 5.36
C PHE A 315 -13.31 11.55 5.05
N GLU A 316 -12.07 11.53 4.57
CA GLU A 316 -11.37 10.28 4.32
C GLU A 316 -10.90 9.66 5.64
N ASP A 317 -11.38 8.46 5.94
CA ASP A 317 -10.82 7.58 6.96
C ASP A 317 -9.71 6.72 6.35
N PHE A 318 -8.80 6.16 7.16
CA PHE A 318 -7.84 5.19 6.69
C PHE A 318 -7.71 4.01 7.65
N PHE A 319 -7.38 2.85 7.07
CA PHE A 319 -7.17 1.61 7.78
C PHE A 319 -5.75 1.11 7.54
N ILE A 320 -5.00 0.89 8.62
CA ILE A 320 -3.64 0.36 8.58
C ILE A 320 -3.67 -1.10 9.04
N ALA A 321 -3.08 -1.98 8.25
CA ALA A 321 -2.85 -3.36 8.63
C ALA A 321 -1.53 -3.45 9.42
N GLU A 322 -1.61 -3.95 10.65
CA GLU A 322 -0.47 -4.08 11.58
C GLU A 322 -0.13 -5.55 11.79
N MET A 323 1.15 -5.88 11.86
CA MET A 323 1.63 -7.26 12.12
C MET A 323 1.48 -7.68 13.57
N LEU A 324 1.38 -6.74 14.51
CA LEU A 324 1.24 -7.05 15.93
C LEU A 324 -0.12 -7.68 16.25
N PRO A 325 -0.16 -8.88 16.85
CA PRO A 325 -1.42 -9.50 17.21
C PRO A 325 -2.13 -8.77 18.35
N SER A 326 -3.43 -8.59 18.24
CA SER A 326 -4.29 -8.06 19.31
C SER A 326 -4.43 -9.02 20.50
N ASP A 327 -4.16 -10.31 20.30
CA ASP A 327 -4.17 -11.34 21.33
C ASP A 327 -2.88 -11.29 22.15
N TYR A 328 -3.01 -11.13 23.48
CA TYR A 328 -1.88 -11.00 24.40
C TYR A 328 -0.90 -12.17 24.31
N LYS A 329 -1.39 -13.41 24.26
CA LYS A 329 -0.53 -14.61 24.19
C LYS A 329 0.27 -14.60 22.88
N ARG A 330 -0.40 -14.38 21.77
CA ARG A 330 0.20 -14.34 20.46
C ARG A 330 1.21 -13.18 20.31
N SER A 331 0.92 -12.02 20.93
CA SER A 331 1.87 -10.91 20.97
C SER A 331 3.15 -11.29 21.68
N LYS A 332 3.07 -12.05 22.78
CA LYS A 332 4.25 -12.54 23.52
C LYS A 332 5.02 -13.64 22.78
N GLU A 333 4.34 -14.50 22.05
CA GLU A 333 4.96 -15.51 21.23
C GLU A 333 5.73 -14.90 20.05
N ASN A 334 5.22 -13.82 19.47
CA ASN A 334 5.86 -13.10 18.35
C ASN A 334 6.97 -12.14 18.80
N MET A 335 6.96 -11.68 20.05
CA MET A 335 8.03 -10.81 20.58
C MET A 335 9.40 -11.52 20.74
N ALA A 336 9.47 -12.83 20.54
CA ALA A 336 10.74 -13.57 20.68
C ALA A 336 11.84 -13.14 19.69
N SER A 337 11.51 -12.35 18.67
CA SER A 337 12.46 -11.79 17.72
C SER A 337 12.88 -10.35 18.06
N MET A 338 12.28 -9.68 19.05
CA MET A 338 12.64 -8.33 19.45
C MET A 338 13.58 -8.35 20.65
N ASP A 339 14.81 -7.93 20.44
CA ASP A 339 15.75 -7.66 21.52
C ASP A 339 15.24 -6.46 22.34
N ILE A 340 15.05 -6.66 23.64
CA ILE A 340 14.53 -5.62 24.53
C ILE A 340 15.49 -4.42 24.62
N GLU A 341 16.79 -4.61 24.40
CA GLU A 341 17.78 -3.55 24.40
C GLU A 341 17.59 -2.64 23.17
N TYR A 342 17.28 -3.21 22.00
CA TYR A 342 16.91 -2.46 20.82
C TYR A 342 15.63 -1.65 21.02
N PHE A 343 14.59 -2.23 21.63
CA PHE A 343 13.35 -1.51 21.94
C PHE A 343 13.63 -0.26 22.78
N TRP A 344 14.36 -0.37 23.89
CA TRP A 344 14.69 0.77 24.74
C TRP A 344 15.60 1.78 24.05
N TYR A 345 16.52 1.30 23.21
CA TYR A 345 17.36 2.18 22.41
C TYR A 345 16.50 3.07 21.50
N PHE A 346 15.55 2.52 20.75
CA PHE A 346 14.70 3.29 19.86
C PHE A 346 13.75 4.24 20.60
N ILE A 347 13.17 3.83 21.73
CA ILE A 347 12.41 4.75 22.60
C ILE A 347 13.29 5.94 23.01
N SER A 348 14.55 5.71 23.36
CA SER A 348 15.51 6.77 23.71
C SER A 348 15.82 7.72 22.54
N GLN A 349 15.70 7.24 21.30
CA GLN A 349 15.86 8.03 20.07
C GLN A 349 14.58 8.79 19.68
N GLY A 350 13.50 8.66 20.44
CA GLY A 350 12.24 9.38 20.23
C GLY A 350 11.26 8.69 19.30
N HIS A 351 11.43 7.39 19.05
CA HIS A 351 10.39 6.59 18.43
C HIS A 351 9.22 6.39 19.39
N HIS A 352 8.00 6.43 18.85
CA HIS A 352 6.77 6.27 19.62
C HIS A 352 6.07 4.98 19.19
N TYR A 353 6.13 3.97 20.05
CA TYR A 353 5.36 2.74 19.87
C TYR A 353 4.22 2.66 20.87
N GLN A 354 3.18 1.93 20.54
CA GLN A 354 2.09 1.60 21.45
C GLN A 354 2.50 0.59 22.51
#